data_a722cdd1c3a543c933259c7520c6c577
#
_entry.id   a722cdd1c3a543c933259c7520c6c577
#
_cell.length_a   1.000
_cell.length_b   1.000
_cell.length_c   1.000
_cell.angle_alpha   90.00
_cell.angle_beta   90.00
_cell.angle_gamma   90.00
#
_symmetry.space_group_name_H-M   'P 1'
#
loop_
_entity.id
_entity.type
_entity.pdbx_description
1 polymer ?
#
loop_
_entity_poly.entity_id
_entity_poly.type
_entity_poly.pdbx_seq_one_letter_code
_entity_poly.pdbx_strand_id
1 'polypeptide(L)'
;MLLLNGPSLNLLGEREPERYGTTTLDEIETRVATAAEAAGMTLVDSFQSNHEGDLIDRLHVRDYSWVIINPGGLTHTSVSLRDALLAVERPFAEVHLSNPEEREAFRHISLLEDVAAVAVRGMLAAGYERAVALIAELRAEVTT
;
A
#
# COMPACT_ATOMS: atom_id res chain seq x y z
N MET A 1 -5.46 8.40 -7.11
CA MET A 1 -5.21 7.38 -6.06
C MET A 1 -4.48 8.01 -4.88
N LEU A 2 -4.57 7.40 -3.71
CA LEU A 2 -3.80 7.73 -2.51
C LEU A 2 -2.74 6.63 -2.30
N LEU A 3 -1.49 7.02 -2.04
CA LEU A 3 -0.45 6.12 -1.55
C LEU A 3 -0.30 6.30 -0.05
N LEU A 4 -0.49 5.22 0.70
CA LEU A 4 -0.50 5.21 2.16
C LEU A 4 0.54 4.22 2.68
N ASN A 5 1.47 4.71 3.48
CA ASN A 5 2.55 3.92 4.05
C ASN A 5 2.55 3.98 5.58
N GLY A 6 2.61 2.83 6.20
CA GLY A 6 2.55 2.66 7.64
C GLY A 6 3.89 2.76 8.36
N PRO A 7 3.94 2.23 9.60
CA PRO A 7 5.08 2.38 10.49
C PRO A 7 6.41 1.90 9.91
N SER A 8 7.45 2.66 10.20
CA SER A 8 8.85 2.40 9.85
C SER A 8 9.20 2.44 8.36
N LEU A 9 8.24 2.70 7.48
CA LEU A 9 8.49 2.81 6.04
C LEU A 9 9.25 4.09 5.66
N ASN A 10 9.27 5.08 6.53
CA ASN A 10 10.15 6.24 6.43
C ASN A 10 11.65 5.89 6.49
N LEU A 11 11.98 4.70 7.00
CA LEU A 11 13.37 4.21 7.11
C LEU A 11 13.79 3.31 5.94
N LEU A 12 12.98 3.19 4.90
CA LEU A 12 13.35 2.42 3.70
C LEU A 12 14.64 2.98 3.07
N GLY A 13 15.49 2.05 2.61
CA GLY A 13 16.82 2.36 2.12
C GLY A 13 17.90 2.27 3.21
N GLU A 14 17.54 2.43 4.47
CA GLU A 14 18.45 2.35 5.63
C GLU A 14 18.23 1.08 6.46
N ARG A 15 16.97 0.62 6.53
CA ARG A 15 16.54 -0.48 7.37
C ARG A 15 16.61 -1.81 6.64
N GLU A 16 17.31 -2.77 7.24
CA GLU A 16 17.41 -4.17 6.78
C GLU A 16 17.42 -4.30 5.24
N PRO A 17 18.44 -3.74 4.53
CA PRO A 17 18.44 -3.69 3.07
C PRO A 17 18.40 -5.07 2.41
N GLU A 18 18.90 -6.11 3.09
CA GLU A 18 18.83 -7.49 2.63
C GLU A 18 17.39 -8.02 2.55
N ARG A 19 16.46 -7.41 3.28
CA ARG A 19 15.04 -7.80 3.34
C ARG A 19 14.14 -6.88 2.53
N TYR A 20 14.35 -5.57 2.63
CA TYR A 20 13.49 -4.55 2.03
C TYR A 20 14.10 -3.86 0.81
N GLY A 21 15.36 -4.16 0.48
CA GLY A 21 16.10 -3.49 -0.58
C GLY A 21 16.65 -2.12 -0.15
N THR A 22 17.22 -1.40 -1.11
CA THR A 22 17.87 -0.10 -0.89
C THR A 22 17.09 1.10 -1.41
N THR A 23 15.96 0.87 -2.05
CA THR A 23 15.11 1.95 -2.57
C THR A 23 14.47 2.71 -1.41
N THR A 24 14.57 4.03 -1.44
CA THR A 24 13.99 4.91 -0.41
C THR A 24 12.50 5.10 -0.62
N LEU A 25 11.79 5.57 0.41
CA LEU A 25 10.37 5.91 0.29
C LEU A 25 10.14 7.01 -0.74
N ASP A 26 10.97 8.05 -0.77
CA ASP A 26 10.88 9.14 -1.76
C ASP A 26 10.99 8.63 -3.19
N GLU A 27 11.90 7.68 -3.43
CA GLU A 27 12.05 7.03 -4.74
C GLU A 27 10.80 6.22 -5.11
N ILE A 28 10.22 5.49 -4.15
CA ILE A 28 8.97 4.75 -4.34
C ILE A 28 7.83 5.69 -4.70
N GLU A 29 7.67 6.79 -3.98
CA GLU A 29 6.64 7.79 -4.24
C GLU A 29 6.73 8.36 -5.66
N THR A 30 7.94 8.68 -6.10
CA THR A 30 8.20 9.15 -7.47
C THR A 30 7.83 8.09 -8.51
N ARG A 31 8.22 6.84 -8.27
CA ARG A 31 7.92 5.71 -9.19
C ARG A 31 6.42 5.46 -9.28
N VAL A 32 5.71 5.51 -8.15
CA VAL A 32 4.25 5.35 -8.13
C VAL A 32 3.56 6.47 -8.88
N ALA A 33 3.96 7.72 -8.66
CA ALA A 33 3.41 8.87 -9.38
C ALA A 33 3.60 8.73 -10.90
N THR A 34 4.79 8.35 -11.32
CA THR A 34 5.11 8.15 -12.75
C THR A 34 4.28 7.00 -13.35
N ALA A 35 4.19 5.88 -12.65
CA ALA A 35 3.41 4.72 -13.10
C ALA A 35 1.90 5.05 -13.18
N ALA A 36 1.39 5.78 -12.21
CA ALA A 36 -0.01 6.21 -12.18
C ALA A 36 -0.33 7.12 -13.38
N GLU A 37 0.51 8.11 -13.64
CA GLU A 37 0.34 9.03 -14.77
C GLU A 37 0.36 8.28 -16.10
N ALA A 38 1.32 7.36 -16.29
CA ALA A 38 1.39 6.53 -17.48
C ALA A 38 0.15 5.64 -17.68
N ALA A 39 -0.54 5.28 -16.60
CA ALA A 39 -1.79 4.51 -16.62
C ALA A 39 -3.05 5.38 -16.65
N GLY A 40 -2.92 6.70 -16.86
CA GLY A 40 -4.05 7.62 -16.92
C GLY A 40 -4.68 7.89 -15.55
N MET A 41 -3.91 7.75 -14.48
CA MET A 41 -4.36 8.00 -13.10
C MET A 41 -3.53 9.13 -12.47
N THR A 42 -4.10 9.77 -11.47
CA THR A 42 -3.41 10.82 -10.71
C THR A 42 -3.15 10.35 -9.29
N LEU A 43 -1.90 10.44 -8.84
CA LEU A 43 -1.56 10.30 -7.43
C LEU A 43 -1.91 11.63 -6.73
N VAL A 44 -2.96 11.63 -5.92
CA VAL A 44 -3.43 12.87 -5.24
C VAL A 44 -2.58 13.21 -4.02
N ASP A 45 -2.04 12.19 -3.36
CA ASP A 45 -1.17 12.36 -2.21
C ASP A 45 -0.39 11.08 -1.91
N SER A 46 0.78 11.25 -1.29
CA SER A 46 1.57 10.19 -0.68
C SER A 46 1.75 10.54 0.79
N PHE A 47 1.26 9.68 1.67
CA PHE A 47 1.24 9.92 3.11
C PHE A 47 1.88 8.74 3.86
N GLN A 48 2.79 9.04 4.78
CA GLN A 48 3.41 8.05 5.64
C GLN A 48 3.25 8.48 7.11
N SER A 49 2.91 7.54 7.99
CA SER A 49 2.92 7.78 9.43
C SER A 49 3.27 6.50 10.19
N ASN A 50 3.88 6.69 11.36
CA ASN A 50 4.12 5.65 12.35
C ASN A 50 2.91 5.47 13.29
N HIS A 51 1.89 6.28 13.14
CA HIS A 51 0.70 6.31 14.00
C HIS A 51 -0.53 5.81 13.25
N GLU A 52 -1.16 4.78 13.80
CA GLU A 52 -2.37 4.17 13.21
C GLU A 52 -3.49 5.20 13.00
N GLY A 53 -3.71 6.08 13.98
CA GLY A 53 -4.75 7.11 13.90
C GLY A 53 -4.54 8.10 12.75
N ASP A 54 -3.29 8.47 12.47
CA ASP A 54 -2.97 9.36 11.36
C ASP A 54 -3.35 8.73 10.01
N LEU A 55 -3.09 7.43 9.86
CA LEU A 55 -3.44 6.69 8.64
C LEU A 55 -4.97 6.64 8.45
N ILE A 56 -5.70 6.39 9.53
CA ILE A 56 -7.16 6.36 9.55
C ILE A 56 -7.73 7.74 9.21
N ASP A 57 -7.23 8.79 9.82
CA ASP A 57 -7.66 10.17 9.57
C ASP A 57 -7.40 10.56 8.10
N ARG A 58 -6.25 10.16 7.55
CA ARG A 58 -5.96 10.40 6.13
C ARG A 58 -6.95 9.69 5.21
N LEU A 59 -7.30 8.44 5.51
CA LEU A 59 -8.32 7.69 4.76
C LEU A 59 -9.68 8.41 4.77
N HIS A 60 -10.06 8.98 5.90
CA HIS A 60 -11.35 9.63 6.08
C HIS A 60 -11.52 10.93 5.27
N VAL A 61 -10.47 11.51 4.71
CA VAL A 61 -10.58 12.67 3.81
C VAL A 61 -11.32 12.34 2.51
N ARG A 62 -11.16 11.11 1.99
CA ARG A 62 -11.89 10.57 0.83
C ARG A 62 -11.72 11.34 -0.48
N ASP A 63 -10.60 12.01 -0.67
CA ASP A 63 -10.26 12.80 -1.87
C ASP A 63 -9.62 11.96 -2.99
N TYR A 64 -9.78 10.65 -2.95
CA TYR A 64 -9.19 9.67 -3.85
C TYR A 64 -10.23 8.64 -4.28
N SER A 65 -9.95 7.92 -5.37
CA SER A 65 -10.79 6.81 -5.85
C SER A 65 -10.22 5.42 -5.54
N TRP A 66 -8.89 5.31 -5.37
CA TRP A 66 -8.18 4.08 -5.04
C TRP A 66 -7.13 4.36 -3.98
N VAL A 67 -6.82 3.33 -3.19
CA VAL A 67 -5.72 3.36 -2.22
C VAL A 67 -4.71 2.29 -2.57
N ILE A 68 -3.42 2.64 -2.55
CA ILE A 68 -2.33 1.67 -2.43
C ILE A 68 -1.82 1.82 -1.00
N ILE A 69 -1.89 0.75 -0.24
CA ILE A 69 -1.46 0.77 1.17
C ILE A 69 -0.40 -0.29 1.43
N ASN A 70 0.73 0.15 2.01
CA ASN A 70 1.64 -0.73 2.71
C ASN A 70 1.48 -0.46 4.21
N PRO A 71 0.74 -1.30 4.91
CA PRO A 71 0.43 -1.04 6.33
C PRO A 71 1.58 -1.37 7.27
N GLY A 72 2.68 -1.94 6.77
CA GLY A 72 3.73 -2.47 7.62
C GLY A 72 3.19 -3.54 8.58
N GLY A 73 3.66 -3.54 9.82
CA GLY A 73 3.20 -4.51 10.84
C GLY A 73 1.73 -4.37 11.24
N LEU A 74 1.09 -3.24 10.94
CA LEU A 74 -0.33 -3.03 11.24
C LEU A 74 -1.26 -4.01 10.51
N THR A 75 -0.81 -4.59 9.40
CA THR A 75 -1.57 -5.61 8.69
C THR A 75 -1.89 -6.84 9.56
N HIS A 76 -1.07 -7.11 10.58
CA HIS A 76 -1.22 -8.26 11.46
C HIS A 76 -2.02 -7.96 12.73
N THR A 77 -2.26 -6.69 13.05
CA THR A 77 -2.77 -6.25 14.36
C THR A 77 -3.93 -5.28 14.31
N SER A 78 -4.09 -4.51 13.22
CA SER A 78 -5.04 -3.40 13.23
C SER A 78 -6.39 -3.76 12.63
N VAL A 79 -7.32 -4.13 13.49
CA VAL A 79 -8.74 -4.23 13.14
C VAL A 79 -9.30 -2.83 12.79
N SER A 80 -8.86 -1.78 13.50
CA SER A 80 -9.31 -0.40 13.23
C SER A 80 -8.93 0.09 11.83
N LEU A 81 -7.75 -0.27 11.34
CA LEU A 81 -7.33 0.08 9.98
C LEU A 81 -8.18 -0.69 8.94
N ARG A 82 -8.44 -1.98 9.16
CA ARG A 82 -9.37 -2.76 8.34
C ARG A 82 -10.74 -2.10 8.29
N ASP A 83 -11.29 -1.72 9.43
CA ASP A 83 -12.59 -1.08 9.52
C ASP A 83 -12.62 0.27 8.78
N ALA A 84 -11.55 1.06 8.89
CA ALA A 84 -11.44 2.33 8.16
C ALA A 84 -11.42 2.14 6.65
N LEU A 85 -10.68 1.15 6.15
CA LEU A 85 -10.64 0.83 4.71
C LEU A 85 -12.02 0.39 4.18
N LEU A 86 -12.76 -0.39 4.97
CA LEU A 86 -14.13 -0.77 4.62
C LEU A 86 -15.09 0.42 4.67
N ALA A 87 -14.97 1.27 5.69
CA ALA A 87 -15.86 2.40 5.91
C ALA A 87 -15.78 3.47 4.82
N VAL A 88 -14.62 3.68 4.21
CA VAL A 88 -14.47 4.68 3.14
C VAL A 88 -15.05 4.24 1.80
N GLU A 89 -15.35 2.95 1.66
CA GLU A 89 -15.96 2.38 0.45
C GLU A 89 -15.17 2.71 -0.83
N ARG A 90 -13.84 2.67 -0.72
CA ARG A 90 -12.92 2.81 -1.86
C ARG A 90 -12.09 1.53 -1.98
N PRO A 91 -11.92 0.99 -3.19
CA PRO A 91 -11.07 -0.18 -3.37
C PRO A 91 -9.62 0.13 -3.05
N PHE A 92 -8.90 -0.88 -2.55
CA PHE A 92 -7.50 -0.73 -2.23
C PHE A 92 -6.66 -1.93 -2.66
N ALA A 93 -5.38 -1.66 -2.89
CA ALA A 93 -4.33 -2.63 -3.07
C ALA A 93 -3.45 -2.67 -1.82
N GLU A 94 -3.26 -3.87 -1.26
CA GLU A 94 -2.30 -4.09 -0.17
C GLU A 94 -0.94 -4.48 -0.75
N VAL A 95 0.13 -3.79 -0.35
CA VAL A 95 1.50 -4.03 -0.81
C VAL A 95 2.41 -4.32 0.38
N HIS A 96 3.24 -5.36 0.25
CA HIS A 96 4.35 -5.68 1.14
C HIS A 96 5.62 -5.88 0.33
N LEU A 97 6.73 -5.25 0.75
CA LEU A 97 8.02 -5.41 0.07
C LEU A 97 8.58 -6.81 0.25
N SER A 98 8.54 -7.34 1.48
CA SER A 98 8.92 -8.72 1.78
C SER A 98 7.74 -9.67 1.57
N ASN A 99 8.03 -10.99 1.54
CA ASN A 99 6.99 -11.99 1.64
C ASN A 99 6.76 -12.34 3.12
N PRO A 100 5.63 -11.95 3.73
CA PRO A 100 5.36 -12.24 5.14
C PRO A 100 5.35 -13.73 5.48
N GLU A 101 5.03 -14.60 4.53
CA GLU A 101 5.02 -16.06 4.74
C GLU A 101 6.41 -16.66 4.98
N GLU A 102 7.45 -15.97 4.55
CA GLU A 102 8.85 -16.36 4.77
C GLU A 102 9.43 -15.86 6.10
N ARG A 103 8.59 -15.25 6.94
CA ARG A 103 8.98 -14.63 8.20
C ARG A 103 8.33 -15.35 9.39
N GLU A 104 8.34 -14.73 10.56
CA GLU A 104 7.78 -15.29 11.79
C GLU A 104 6.28 -15.62 11.62
N ALA A 105 5.80 -16.68 12.27
CA ALA A 105 4.44 -17.16 12.14
C ALA A 105 3.36 -16.10 12.39
N PHE A 106 3.61 -15.13 13.29
CA PHE A 106 2.65 -14.06 13.55
C PHE A 106 2.49 -13.06 12.37
N ARG A 107 3.35 -13.13 11.35
CA ARG A 107 3.27 -12.32 10.13
C ARG A 107 2.56 -13.01 8.98
N HIS A 108 2.11 -14.26 9.16
CA HIS A 108 1.51 -15.03 8.07
C HIS A 108 0.09 -14.61 7.74
N ILE A 109 -0.61 -13.94 8.66
CA ILE A 109 -2.00 -13.51 8.46
C ILE A 109 -2.06 -11.99 8.31
N SER A 110 -2.68 -11.54 7.21
CA SER A 110 -3.08 -10.15 7.02
C SER A 110 -4.55 -9.99 7.39
N LEU A 111 -4.86 -8.97 8.19
CA LEU A 111 -6.25 -8.58 8.50
C LEU A 111 -6.88 -7.74 7.38
N LEU A 112 -6.15 -7.43 6.31
CA LEU A 112 -6.63 -6.60 5.20
C LEU A 112 -6.82 -7.38 3.90
N GLU A 113 -6.07 -8.46 3.70
CA GLU A 113 -5.98 -9.15 2.41
C GLU A 113 -7.32 -9.66 1.89
N ASP A 114 -8.15 -10.21 2.75
CA ASP A 114 -9.44 -10.78 2.36
C ASP A 114 -10.44 -9.73 1.86
N VAL A 115 -10.23 -8.45 2.14
CA VAL A 115 -11.07 -7.33 1.68
C VAL A 115 -10.36 -6.43 0.68
N ALA A 116 -9.09 -6.68 0.37
CA ALA A 116 -8.34 -5.96 -0.64
C ALA A 116 -8.79 -6.38 -2.05
N ALA A 117 -8.84 -5.42 -2.98
CA ALA A 117 -9.05 -5.73 -4.40
C ALA A 117 -7.81 -6.36 -5.03
N VAL A 118 -6.62 -6.00 -4.53
CA VAL A 118 -5.31 -6.48 -5.01
C VAL A 118 -4.41 -6.70 -3.79
N ALA A 119 -3.61 -7.76 -3.82
CA ALA A 119 -2.54 -7.99 -2.86
C ALA A 119 -1.23 -8.33 -3.60
N VAL A 120 -0.15 -7.62 -3.26
CA VAL A 120 1.18 -7.80 -3.85
C VAL A 120 2.20 -7.99 -2.73
N ARG A 121 3.05 -9.00 -2.84
CA ARG A 121 4.05 -9.36 -1.82
C ARG A 121 5.36 -9.79 -2.46
N GLY A 122 6.47 -9.54 -1.75
CA GLY A 122 7.76 -10.15 -2.08
C GLY A 122 8.44 -9.61 -3.33
N MET A 123 8.01 -8.46 -3.85
CA MET A 123 8.59 -7.83 -5.04
C MET A 123 9.46 -6.62 -4.72
N LEU A 124 9.76 -6.38 -3.45
CA LEU A 124 10.45 -5.17 -3.00
C LEU A 124 9.73 -3.90 -3.50
N ALA A 125 10.47 -2.86 -3.86
CA ALA A 125 9.88 -1.60 -4.33
C ALA A 125 9.02 -1.76 -5.60
N ALA A 126 9.37 -2.70 -6.49
CA ALA A 126 8.60 -2.97 -7.71
C ALA A 126 7.15 -3.42 -7.43
N GLY A 127 6.86 -3.89 -6.22
CA GLY A 127 5.50 -4.26 -5.81
C GLY A 127 4.51 -3.11 -5.87
N TYR A 128 4.95 -1.90 -5.60
CA TYR A 128 4.10 -0.70 -5.71
C TYR A 128 3.69 -0.43 -7.17
N GLU A 129 4.63 -0.52 -8.10
CA GLU A 129 4.34 -0.33 -9.53
C GLU A 129 3.47 -1.47 -10.06
N ARG A 130 3.68 -2.70 -9.57
CA ARG A 130 2.81 -3.84 -9.89
C ARG A 130 1.37 -3.58 -9.42
N ALA A 131 1.19 -3.02 -8.24
CA ALA A 131 -0.14 -2.64 -7.74
C ALA A 131 -0.82 -1.61 -8.65
N VAL A 132 -0.08 -0.59 -9.11
CA VAL A 132 -0.60 0.39 -10.08
C VAL A 132 -1.08 -0.29 -11.35
N ALA A 133 -0.28 -1.22 -11.90
CA ALA A 133 -0.64 -1.95 -13.11
C ALA A 133 -1.91 -2.79 -12.92
N LEU A 134 -2.03 -3.51 -11.82
CA LEU A 134 -3.21 -4.32 -11.50
C LEU A 134 -4.47 -3.47 -11.30
N ILE A 135 -4.34 -2.31 -10.66
CA ILE A 135 -5.45 -1.34 -10.54
C ILE A 135 -5.90 -0.87 -11.93
N ALA A 136 -4.94 -0.56 -12.82
CA ALA A 136 -5.26 -0.14 -14.18
C ALA A 136 -6.00 -1.23 -14.96
N GLU A 137 -5.59 -2.49 -14.83
CA GLU A 137 -6.27 -3.64 -15.42
C GLU A 137 -7.72 -3.76 -14.92
N LEU A 138 -7.95 -3.69 -13.61
CA LEU A 138 -9.28 -3.77 -13.01
C LEU A 138 -10.18 -2.62 -13.45
N ARG A 139 -9.63 -1.40 -13.57
CA ARG A 139 -10.39 -0.25 -14.07
C ARG A 139 -10.81 -0.42 -15.52
N ALA A 140 -9.96 -1.01 -16.35
CA ALA A 140 -10.27 -1.28 -17.75
C ALA A 140 -11.41 -2.31 -17.90
N GLU A 141 -11.44 -3.33 -17.05
CA GLU A 141 -12.50 -4.36 -17.03
C GLU A 141 -13.88 -3.78 -16.69
N VAL A 142 -13.93 -2.82 -15.79
CA VAL A 142 -15.20 -2.16 -15.39
C VAL A 142 -15.74 -1.25 -16.50
N THR A 143 -14.89 -0.78 -17.42
CA THR A 143 -15.27 0.16 -18.49
C THR A 143 -15.76 -0.55 -19.76
N THR A 144 -15.62 -1.88 -19.85
CA THR A 144 -16.10 -2.72 -20.96
C THR A 144 -17.42 -3.39 -20.61
#